data_fcf52ef5aec7785797ce916e0e7969ee
#
_entry.id   fcf52ef5aec7785797ce916e0e7969ee
#
_cell.length_a   1.000
_cell.length_b   1.000
_cell.length_c   1.000
_cell.angle_alpha   90.00
_cell.angle_beta   90.00
_cell.angle_gamma   90.00
#
_symmetry.space_group_name_H-M   'P 1'
#
loop_
_entity.id
_entity.type
_entity.pdbx_description
1 polymer ?
#
loop_
_entity_poly.entity_id
_entity_poly.type
_entity_poly.pdbx_seq_one_letter_code
_entity_poly.pdbx_strand_id
1 'polypeptide(L)'
;MSSAFLDTSGWFAAISPKESRHGAALAAYRTWIGDGTKLITTNLVVAEMQILLSRFRGADEGLRFLDSLYLDTTHEVVFVDRALERAAVDGWLRKYRDKQLSLTDAVSFEVMQSRGIRRALALDEHFQIAGFETLIGK
;
A
#
# COMPACT_ATOMS: atom_id res chain seq x y z
N MET A 1 -0.54 14.03 13.76
CA MET A 1 -1.51 13.02 13.35
C MET A 1 -0.77 11.83 12.73
N SER A 2 -1.16 10.63 13.11
CA SER A 2 -0.49 9.42 12.64
C SER A 2 -0.91 9.06 11.22
N SER A 3 0.00 8.47 10.46
CA SER A 3 -0.24 8.00 9.10
C SER A 3 0.32 6.59 8.93
N ALA A 4 -0.29 5.85 8.02
CA ALA A 4 0.18 4.52 7.62
C ALA A 4 0.01 4.38 6.12
N PHE A 5 0.87 3.58 5.51
CA PHE A 5 0.81 3.34 4.07
C PHE A 5 0.12 2.02 3.78
N LEU A 6 -0.69 1.99 2.73
CA LEU A 6 -1.36 0.77 2.30
C LEU A 6 -0.67 0.23 1.05
N ASP A 7 -0.02 -0.93 1.20
CA ASP A 7 0.53 -1.67 0.07
C ASP A 7 -0.46 -2.72 -0.40
N THR A 8 -0.36 -3.09 -1.66
CA THR A 8 -1.25 -4.07 -2.28
C THR A 8 -1.33 -5.37 -1.47
N SER A 9 -0.19 -5.92 -1.05
CA SER A 9 -0.15 -7.21 -0.36
C SER A 9 -0.96 -7.21 0.94
N GLY A 10 -0.78 -6.21 1.78
CA GLY A 10 -1.48 -6.11 3.06
C GLY A 10 -2.92 -5.66 2.90
N TRP A 11 -3.16 -4.72 2.00
CA TRP A 11 -4.50 -4.20 1.77
C TRP A 11 -5.42 -5.26 1.18
N PHE A 12 -4.91 -6.01 0.19
CA PHE A 12 -5.68 -7.10 -0.38
C PHE A 12 -5.99 -8.19 0.67
N ALA A 13 -5.00 -8.52 1.51
CA ALA A 13 -5.22 -9.47 2.60
C ALA A 13 -6.30 -8.98 3.58
N ALA A 14 -6.33 -7.69 3.87
CA ALA A 14 -7.34 -7.11 4.78
C ALA A 14 -8.75 -7.21 4.19
N ILE A 15 -8.89 -7.13 2.88
CA ILE A 15 -10.18 -7.14 2.20
C ILE A 15 -10.65 -8.58 1.87
N SER A 16 -9.72 -9.48 1.57
CA SER A 16 -10.05 -10.81 1.08
C SER A 16 -9.98 -11.87 2.18
N PRO A 17 -11.14 -12.44 2.61
CA PRO A 17 -11.15 -13.42 3.69
C PRO A 17 -10.40 -14.72 3.39
N LYS A 18 -10.12 -14.99 2.11
CA LYS A 18 -9.42 -16.22 1.71
C LYS A 18 -7.91 -16.14 1.89
N GLU A 19 -7.37 -14.91 2.13
CA GLU A 19 -5.95 -14.76 2.32
C GLU A 19 -5.52 -15.26 3.69
N SER A 20 -4.36 -15.94 3.76
CA SER A 20 -3.87 -16.54 4.99
C SER A 20 -3.60 -15.52 6.10
N ARG A 21 -3.25 -14.30 5.74
CA ARG A 21 -2.96 -13.22 6.69
C ARG A 21 -4.14 -12.27 6.87
N HIS A 22 -5.33 -12.67 6.44
CA HIS A 22 -6.53 -11.83 6.49
C HIS A 22 -6.80 -11.29 7.90
N GLY A 23 -6.78 -12.18 8.90
CA GLY A 23 -7.10 -11.78 10.27
C GLY A 23 -6.19 -10.67 10.80
N ALA A 24 -4.89 -10.85 10.65
CA ALA A 24 -3.90 -9.86 11.11
C ALA A 24 -4.00 -8.54 10.32
N ALA A 25 -4.15 -8.64 9.00
CA ALA A 25 -4.24 -7.46 8.14
C ALA A 25 -5.52 -6.67 8.42
N LEU A 26 -6.65 -7.36 8.55
CA LEU A 26 -7.92 -6.70 8.85
C LEU A 26 -7.91 -6.04 10.22
N ALA A 27 -7.31 -6.69 11.22
CA ALA A 27 -7.21 -6.13 12.56
C ALA A 27 -6.42 -4.83 12.57
N ALA A 28 -5.26 -4.81 11.88
CA ALA A 28 -4.45 -3.59 11.77
C ALA A 28 -5.20 -2.48 11.05
N TYR A 29 -5.83 -2.82 9.94
CA TYR A 29 -6.58 -1.86 9.13
C TYR A 29 -7.71 -1.21 9.95
N ARG A 30 -8.50 -2.02 10.65
CA ARG A 30 -9.59 -1.54 11.51
C ARG A 30 -9.09 -0.68 12.66
N THR A 31 -7.97 -1.06 13.28
CA THR A 31 -7.37 -0.30 14.36
C THR A 31 -7.00 1.10 13.89
N TRP A 32 -6.35 1.20 12.73
CA TRP A 32 -5.95 2.51 12.19
C TRP A 32 -7.16 3.37 11.83
N ILE A 33 -8.19 2.79 11.22
CA ILE A 33 -9.41 3.52 10.93
C ILE A 33 -10.04 4.03 12.23
N GLY A 34 -10.10 3.17 13.25
CA GLY A 34 -10.74 3.50 14.52
C GLY A 34 -10.00 4.56 15.31
N ASP A 35 -8.68 4.65 15.20
CA ASP A 35 -7.89 5.63 15.95
C ASP A 35 -7.60 6.92 15.14
N GLY A 36 -8.18 7.05 13.95
CA GLY A 36 -8.04 8.26 13.15
C GLY A 36 -6.73 8.35 12.36
N THR A 37 -6.01 7.24 12.21
CA THR A 37 -4.80 7.21 11.39
C THR A 37 -5.17 7.53 9.93
N LYS A 38 -4.41 8.43 9.31
CA LYS A 38 -4.56 8.73 7.88
C LYS A 38 -3.97 7.59 7.07
N LEU A 39 -4.75 7.03 6.17
CA LEU A 39 -4.30 5.92 5.33
C LEU A 39 -3.89 6.45 3.96
N ILE A 40 -2.64 6.22 3.60
CA ILE A 40 -2.03 6.81 2.41
C ILE A 40 -1.59 5.69 1.47
N THR A 41 -1.86 5.88 0.19
CA THR A 41 -1.45 4.93 -0.85
C THR A 41 -1.15 5.71 -2.13
N THR A 42 -0.89 5.00 -3.21
CA THR A 42 -0.65 5.63 -4.53
C THR A 42 -1.63 5.08 -5.56
N ASN A 43 -1.76 5.79 -6.67
CA ASN A 43 -2.58 5.30 -7.77
C ASN A 43 -2.01 4.02 -8.39
N LEU A 44 -0.71 3.74 -8.24
CA LEU A 44 -0.14 2.47 -8.70
C LEU A 44 -0.65 1.29 -7.87
N VAL A 45 -0.70 1.46 -6.54
CA VAL A 45 -1.27 0.44 -5.65
C VAL A 45 -2.76 0.26 -5.92
N VAL A 46 -3.48 1.36 -6.12
CA VAL A 46 -4.92 1.31 -6.44
C VAL A 46 -5.16 0.50 -7.71
N ALA A 47 -4.34 0.70 -8.74
CA ALA A 47 -4.43 -0.06 -9.98
C ALA A 47 -4.21 -1.56 -9.75
N GLU A 48 -3.22 -1.91 -8.96
CA GLU A 48 -2.97 -3.30 -8.60
C GLU A 48 -4.14 -3.91 -7.81
N MET A 49 -4.68 -3.16 -6.87
CA MET A 49 -5.84 -3.61 -6.09
C MET A 49 -7.05 -3.87 -6.97
N GLN A 50 -7.33 -2.97 -7.91
CA GLN A 50 -8.46 -3.11 -8.80
C GLN A 50 -8.37 -4.40 -9.61
N ILE A 51 -7.20 -4.69 -10.20
CA ILE A 51 -7.08 -5.88 -11.05
C ILE A 51 -7.10 -7.17 -10.22
N LEU A 52 -6.53 -7.16 -9.02
CA LEU A 52 -6.58 -8.33 -8.13
C LEU A 52 -8.02 -8.62 -7.70
N LEU A 53 -8.76 -7.60 -7.27
CA LEU A 53 -10.15 -7.79 -6.87
C LEU A 53 -11.00 -8.28 -8.04
N SER A 54 -10.77 -7.71 -9.24
CA SER A 54 -11.48 -8.13 -10.44
C SER A 54 -11.22 -9.61 -10.77
N ARG A 55 -9.97 -10.04 -10.66
CA ARG A 55 -9.59 -11.44 -10.96
C ARG A 55 -10.12 -12.45 -9.95
N PHE A 56 -10.06 -12.11 -8.67
CA PHE A 56 -10.39 -13.05 -7.60
C PHE A 56 -11.82 -12.94 -7.11
N ARG A 57 -12.50 -11.81 -7.32
CA ARG A 57 -13.83 -11.56 -6.78
C ARG A 57 -14.82 -11.02 -7.82
N GLY A 58 -14.39 -10.85 -9.07
CA GLY A 58 -15.24 -10.39 -10.16
C GLY A 58 -15.11 -8.90 -10.44
N ALA A 59 -15.44 -8.50 -11.67
CA ALA A 59 -15.31 -7.13 -12.15
C ALA A 59 -16.06 -6.13 -11.27
N ASP A 60 -17.24 -6.50 -10.79
CA ASP A 60 -18.07 -5.60 -9.97
C ASP A 60 -17.39 -5.26 -8.64
N GLU A 61 -16.66 -6.19 -8.05
CA GLU A 61 -15.92 -5.92 -6.81
C GLU A 61 -14.80 -4.91 -7.05
N GLY A 62 -14.07 -5.04 -8.17
CA GLY A 62 -13.04 -4.06 -8.54
C GLY A 62 -13.62 -2.66 -8.73
N LEU A 63 -14.79 -2.58 -9.38
CA LEU A 63 -15.46 -1.30 -9.59
C LEU A 63 -15.95 -0.70 -8.28
N ARG A 64 -16.58 -1.52 -7.42
CA ARG A 64 -17.04 -1.06 -6.11
C ARG A 64 -15.89 -0.52 -5.26
N PHE A 65 -14.73 -1.17 -5.33
CA PHE A 65 -13.54 -0.71 -4.63
C PHE A 65 -13.16 0.70 -5.06
N LEU A 66 -13.09 0.94 -6.37
CA LEU A 66 -12.74 2.26 -6.89
C LEU A 66 -13.77 3.31 -6.48
N ASP A 67 -15.05 3.01 -6.63
CA ASP A 67 -16.12 3.93 -6.26
C ASP A 67 -16.10 4.28 -4.78
N SER A 68 -15.90 3.29 -3.92
CA SER A 68 -15.80 3.49 -2.47
C SER A 68 -14.62 4.38 -2.10
N LEU A 69 -13.50 4.16 -2.77
CA LEU A 69 -12.28 4.91 -2.49
C LEU A 69 -12.45 6.40 -2.79
N TYR A 70 -13.16 6.75 -3.87
CA TYR A 70 -13.41 8.15 -4.23
C TYR A 70 -14.28 8.87 -3.19
N LEU A 71 -15.12 8.15 -2.47
CA LEU A 71 -16.02 8.73 -1.48
C LEU A 71 -15.44 8.75 -0.06
N ASP A 72 -14.34 8.05 0.15
CA ASP A 72 -13.78 7.87 1.49
C ASP A 72 -12.74 8.94 1.78
N THR A 73 -12.94 9.69 2.87
CA THR A 73 -12.04 10.75 3.29
C THR A 73 -10.92 10.26 4.22
N THR A 74 -10.98 9.00 4.67
CA THR A 74 -9.93 8.40 5.51
C THR A 74 -8.69 8.07 4.70
N HIS A 75 -8.87 7.78 3.42
CA HIS A 75 -7.79 7.39 2.51
C HIS A 75 -7.34 8.57 1.66
N GLU A 76 -6.04 8.68 1.49
CA GLU A 76 -5.47 9.64 0.56
C GLU A 76 -4.72 8.86 -0.53
N VAL A 77 -5.05 9.11 -1.79
CA VAL A 77 -4.35 8.52 -2.93
C VAL A 77 -3.39 9.57 -3.49
N VAL A 78 -2.09 9.29 -3.39
CA VAL A 78 -1.06 10.14 -3.98
C VAL A 78 -0.95 9.74 -5.46
N PHE A 79 -1.20 10.67 -6.35
CA PHE A 79 -1.03 10.42 -7.78
C PHE A 79 0.41 10.65 -8.19
N VAL A 80 0.99 9.61 -8.81
CA VAL A 80 2.41 9.59 -9.15
C VAL A 80 2.63 10.45 -10.39
N ASP A 81 3.37 11.55 -10.20
CA ASP A 81 3.80 12.38 -11.32
C ASP A 81 5.23 12.01 -11.72
N ARG A 82 5.75 12.68 -12.74
CA ARG A 82 7.09 12.39 -13.26
C ARG A 82 8.17 12.64 -12.22
N ALA A 83 8.04 13.70 -11.43
CA ALA A 83 9.05 14.04 -10.42
C ALA A 83 9.12 12.97 -9.33
N LEU A 84 7.97 12.50 -8.86
CA LEU A 84 7.90 11.43 -7.85
C LEU A 84 8.47 10.12 -8.41
N GLU A 85 8.10 9.77 -9.64
CA GLU A 85 8.62 8.58 -10.29
C GLU A 85 10.14 8.65 -10.43
N ARG A 86 10.68 9.79 -10.85
CA ARG A 86 12.13 9.97 -10.99
C ARG A 86 12.83 9.82 -9.66
N ALA A 87 12.29 10.42 -8.60
CA ALA A 87 12.85 10.30 -7.25
C ALA A 87 12.86 8.84 -6.80
N ALA A 88 11.80 8.09 -7.09
CA ALA A 88 11.72 6.67 -6.76
C ALA A 88 12.74 5.83 -7.52
N VAL A 89 12.91 6.10 -8.80
CA VAL A 89 13.90 5.39 -9.62
C VAL A 89 15.31 5.65 -9.09
N ASP A 90 15.66 6.91 -8.89
CA ASP A 90 17.03 7.28 -8.50
C ASP A 90 17.32 6.90 -7.04
N GLY A 91 16.36 7.08 -6.15
CA GLY A 91 16.55 6.82 -4.72
C GLY A 91 16.43 5.36 -4.31
N TRP A 92 15.70 4.56 -5.08
CA TRP A 92 15.38 3.19 -4.67
C TRP A 92 15.77 2.15 -5.73
N LEU A 93 15.28 2.24 -6.96
CA LEU A 93 15.56 1.21 -7.95
C LEU A 93 17.05 1.13 -8.29
N ARG A 94 17.71 2.27 -8.49
CA ARG A 94 19.14 2.27 -8.79
C ARG A 94 19.99 1.79 -7.62
N LYS A 95 19.59 2.21 -6.42
CA LYS A 95 20.33 1.91 -5.20
C LYS A 95 20.19 0.44 -4.78
N TYR A 96 19.02 -0.15 -5.00
CA TYR A 96 18.71 -1.53 -4.58
C TYR A 96 18.44 -2.45 -5.75
N ARG A 97 19.17 -2.30 -6.86
CA ARG A 97 18.90 -3.11 -8.05
C ARG A 97 19.17 -4.60 -7.87
N ASP A 98 19.92 -5.00 -6.85
CA ASP A 98 20.09 -6.39 -6.47
C ASP A 98 18.87 -7.00 -5.78
N LYS A 99 17.92 -6.17 -5.35
CA LYS A 99 16.72 -6.60 -4.63
C LYS A 99 15.51 -6.80 -5.54
N GLN A 100 15.58 -6.44 -6.81
CA GLN A 100 14.50 -6.60 -7.78
C GLN A 100 13.19 -5.94 -7.32
N LEU A 101 13.29 -4.71 -6.82
CA LEU A 101 12.10 -3.93 -6.44
C LEU A 101 11.27 -3.57 -7.66
N SER A 102 9.96 -3.59 -7.52
CA SER A 102 9.08 -3.06 -8.57
C SER A 102 9.06 -1.53 -8.51
N LEU A 103 8.63 -0.90 -9.59
CA LEU A 103 8.41 0.54 -9.59
C LEU A 103 7.36 0.93 -8.56
N THR A 104 6.32 0.12 -8.40
CA THR A 104 5.28 0.36 -7.38
C THR A 104 5.89 0.38 -5.98
N ASP A 105 6.77 -0.57 -5.65
CA ASP A 105 7.46 -0.59 -4.36
C ASP A 105 8.32 0.65 -4.17
N ALA A 106 9.11 0.99 -5.19
CA ALA A 106 10.02 2.13 -5.11
C ALA A 106 9.26 3.44 -4.88
N VAL A 107 8.15 3.63 -5.58
CA VAL A 107 7.30 4.82 -5.41
C VAL A 107 6.68 4.82 -4.02
N SER A 108 6.23 3.68 -3.54
CA SER A 108 5.69 3.55 -2.18
C SER A 108 6.72 3.97 -1.12
N PHE A 109 7.95 3.48 -1.26
CA PHE A 109 9.04 3.83 -0.33
C PHE A 109 9.36 5.31 -0.38
N GLU A 110 9.37 5.91 -1.58
CA GLU A 110 9.64 7.34 -1.73
C GLU A 110 8.55 8.18 -1.05
N VAL A 111 7.28 7.83 -1.23
CA VAL A 111 6.17 8.51 -0.56
C VAL A 111 6.31 8.38 0.96
N MET A 112 6.58 7.17 1.45
CA MET A 112 6.73 6.95 2.89
C MET A 112 7.89 7.76 3.47
N GLN A 113 9.04 7.72 2.82
CA GLN A 113 10.22 8.43 3.30
C GLN A 113 10.02 9.94 3.30
N SER A 114 9.51 10.49 2.21
CA SER A 114 9.33 11.94 2.09
C SER A 114 8.26 12.49 3.02
N ARG A 115 7.31 11.68 3.45
CA ARG A 115 6.24 12.10 4.36
C ARG A 115 6.47 11.66 5.81
N GLY A 116 7.58 10.98 6.10
CA GLY A 116 7.85 10.49 7.44
C GLY A 116 6.92 9.38 7.91
N ILE A 117 6.37 8.62 6.97
CA ILE A 117 5.50 7.49 7.29
C ILE A 117 6.38 6.29 7.59
N ARG A 118 6.22 5.68 8.76
CA ARG A 118 7.09 4.60 9.22
C ARG A 118 6.49 3.21 9.10
N ARG A 119 5.17 3.11 9.07
CA ARG A 119 4.48 1.82 9.09
C ARG A 119 3.62 1.62 7.85
N ALA A 120 3.56 0.37 7.40
CA ALA A 120 2.82 0.01 6.21
C ALA A 120 2.00 -1.25 6.46
N LEU A 121 0.80 -1.30 5.88
CA LEU A 121 0.03 -2.51 5.79
C LEU A 121 0.59 -3.29 4.60
N ALA A 122 1.62 -4.10 4.86
CA ALA A 122 2.37 -4.81 3.84
C ALA A 122 2.77 -6.19 4.34
N LEU A 123 2.71 -7.16 3.44
CA LEU A 123 3.20 -8.51 3.67
C LEU A 123 4.47 -8.80 2.87
N ASP A 124 4.84 -7.88 1.99
CA ASP A 124 6.05 -7.97 1.16
C ASP A 124 7.26 -7.61 2.01
N GLU A 125 8.25 -8.51 2.07
CA GLU A 125 9.47 -8.32 2.85
C GLU A 125 10.29 -7.12 2.39
N HIS A 126 10.10 -6.64 1.15
CA HIS A 126 10.84 -5.47 0.64
C HIS A 126 10.59 -4.24 1.50
N PHE A 127 9.40 -4.07 2.06
CA PHE A 127 9.10 -2.94 2.95
C PHE A 127 9.95 -3.03 4.23
N GLN A 128 10.09 -4.23 4.78
CA GLN A 128 10.90 -4.45 5.98
C GLN A 128 12.39 -4.22 5.67
N ILE A 129 12.86 -4.72 4.53
CA ILE A 129 14.24 -4.51 4.08
C ILE A 129 14.53 -3.01 3.90
N ALA A 130 13.56 -2.26 3.40
CA ALA A 130 13.67 -0.81 3.22
C ALA A 130 13.65 -0.02 4.54
N GLY A 131 13.38 -0.69 5.66
CA GLY A 131 13.44 -0.07 6.99
C GLY A 131 12.09 0.34 7.57
N PHE A 132 10.99 -0.09 6.98
CA PHE A 132 9.65 0.25 7.46
C PHE A 132 9.08 -0.85 8.36
N GLU A 133 8.17 -0.46 9.25
CA GLU A 133 7.45 -1.40 10.10
C GLU A 133 6.31 -2.03 9.32
N THR A 134 6.19 -3.35 9.37
CA THR A 134 5.19 -4.11 8.61
C THR A 134 4.58 -5.20 9.49
N LEU A 135 3.61 -5.92 8.92
CA LEU A 135 3.01 -7.08 9.60
C LEU A 135 3.95 -8.28 9.67
N ILE A 136 4.94 -8.36 8.78
CA ILE A 136 5.82 -9.53 8.70
C ILE A 136 6.75 -9.60 9.90
N GLY A 137 7.20 -8.48 10.40
CA GLY A 137 8.16 -8.41 11.48
C GLY A 137 7.60 -8.58 12.89
N LYS A 138 6.39 -9.03 12.97
CA LYS A 138 5.69 -9.14 14.27
C LYS A 138 5.71 -10.53 14.84
#